data_5276059ecc0774a468c099052a27ef81
#
_entry.id   5276059ecc0774a468c099052a27ef81
#
_cell.length_a   1.000
_cell.length_b   1.000
_cell.length_c   1.000
_cell.angle_alpha   90.00
_cell.angle_beta   90.00
_cell.angle_gamma   90.00
#
_symmetry.space_group_name_H-M   'P 1'
#
loop_
_entity.id
_entity.type
_entity.pdbx_description
1 polymer ?
#
loop_
_entity_poly.entity_id
_entity_poly.type
_entity_poly.pdbx_seq_one_letter_code
_entity_poly.pdbx_strand_id
1 'polypeptide(L)'
;MLLFAEDVDEFIPQTLMTYMEKPFCNVSTEDLGLKTEEEKKEAEEKAEEMKGLLTFVKESLGDQVKEVKLSADLGSHPACMTPDSGMSFEMEKYMKKANPEFAFPVGRILELNPEHEAVKALQKAMTEDPVKAKDYAQLLCYQAQLMAELPLDDPYAYTELVCKLMK
;
A
#
# COMPACT_ATOMS: atom_id res chain seq x y z
N MET A 1 -3.24 -22.42 4.13
CA MET A 1 -3.71 -21.05 3.84
C MET A 1 -5.18 -21.14 3.49
N LEU A 2 -6.01 -20.27 4.06
CA LEU A 2 -7.43 -20.14 3.71
C LEU A 2 -7.53 -19.05 2.63
N LEU A 3 -8.30 -19.34 1.58
CA LEU A 3 -8.65 -18.37 0.54
C LEU A 3 -10.13 -18.04 0.71
N PHE A 4 -10.45 -16.77 0.78
CA PHE A 4 -11.82 -16.28 0.85
C PHE A 4 -12.29 -15.95 -0.56
N ALA A 5 -13.53 -16.30 -0.87
CA ALA A 5 -14.14 -16.11 -2.18
C ALA A 5 -15.30 -15.12 -2.12
N GLU A 6 -15.89 -14.93 -0.95
CA GLU A 6 -17.05 -14.08 -0.73
C GLU A 6 -16.69 -12.94 0.23
N ASP A 7 -17.27 -11.75 0.03
CA ASP A 7 -17.03 -10.56 0.87
C ASP A 7 -17.29 -10.81 2.37
N VAL A 8 -18.15 -11.80 2.69
CA VAL A 8 -18.52 -12.13 4.07
C VAL A 8 -17.58 -13.13 4.73
N ASP A 9 -16.74 -13.81 3.98
CA ASP A 9 -15.89 -14.89 4.52
C ASP A 9 -14.86 -14.35 5.52
N GLU A 10 -14.48 -13.09 5.41
CA GLU A 10 -13.52 -12.43 6.30
C GLU A 10 -14.05 -12.28 7.74
N PHE A 11 -15.37 -12.27 7.93
CA PHE A 11 -15.96 -12.25 9.27
C PHE A 11 -15.76 -13.55 10.04
N ILE A 12 -15.56 -14.68 9.33
CA ILE A 12 -15.41 -16.00 9.96
C ILE A 12 -14.17 -16.05 10.87
N PRO A 13 -12.94 -15.75 10.40
CA PRO A 13 -11.76 -15.78 11.26
C PRO A 13 -11.80 -14.72 12.35
N GLN A 14 -12.41 -13.55 12.10
CA GLN A 14 -12.56 -12.50 13.11
C GLN A 14 -13.48 -12.93 14.27
N THR A 15 -14.54 -13.69 13.96
CA THR A 15 -15.46 -14.21 14.96
C THR A 15 -14.91 -15.45 15.66
N LEU A 16 -14.30 -16.36 14.91
CA LEU A 16 -13.79 -17.63 15.41
C LEU A 16 -12.47 -17.47 16.20
N MET A 17 -11.65 -16.46 15.84
CA MET A 17 -10.35 -16.11 16.41
C MET A 17 -9.30 -17.21 16.33
N THR A 18 -9.66 -18.47 16.64
CA THR A 18 -8.74 -19.61 16.66
C THR A 18 -9.39 -20.83 16.03
N TYR A 19 -8.56 -21.69 15.42
CA TYR A 19 -8.97 -23.01 14.94
C TYR A 19 -7.93 -24.05 15.37
N MET A 20 -8.37 -25.14 16.04
CA MET A 20 -7.49 -26.17 16.61
C MET A 20 -6.36 -25.56 17.47
N GLU A 21 -6.71 -24.65 18.38
CA GLU A 21 -5.78 -23.94 19.27
C GLU A 21 -4.76 -23.03 18.60
N LYS A 22 -4.91 -22.78 17.29
CA LYS A 22 -4.04 -21.88 16.52
C LYS A 22 -4.80 -20.60 16.16
N PRO A 23 -4.22 -19.43 16.39
CA PRO A 23 -4.83 -18.17 15.97
C PRO A 23 -4.81 -18.05 14.43
N PHE A 24 -5.81 -17.37 13.90
CA PHE A 24 -5.73 -16.90 12.52
C PHE A 24 -4.76 -15.73 12.42
N CYS A 25 -4.03 -15.67 11.32
CA CYS A 25 -3.06 -14.64 11.00
C CYS A 25 -3.38 -14.06 9.63
N ASN A 26 -3.43 -12.75 9.51
CA ASN A 26 -3.68 -12.09 8.25
C ASN A 26 -2.37 -11.95 7.47
N VAL A 27 -2.26 -12.65 6.35
CA VAL A 27 -1.05 -12.68 5.53
C VAL A 27 -0.69 -11.34 4.88
N SER A 28 -1.64 -10.41 4.83
CA SER A 28 -1.44 -9.08 4.21
C SER A 28 -0.96 -8.02 5.21
N THR A 29 -1.19 -8.23 6.52
CA THR A 29 -0.92 -7.19 7.53
C THR A 29 0.02 -7.64 8.65
N GLU A 30 0.22 -8.96 8.82
CA GLU A 30 1.00 -9.50 9.91
C GLU A 30 2.34 -10.09 9.42
N ASP A 31 3.40 -9.92 10.23
CA ASP A 31 4.67 -10.62 9.99
C ASP A 31 4.48 -12.11 10.28
N LEU A 32 4.51 -12.91 9.22
CA LEU A 32 4.36 -14.36 9.32
C LEU A 32 5.61 -15.06 9.86
N GLY A 33 6.67 -14.32 10.15
CA GLY A 33 7.95 -14.88 10.60
C GLY A 33 8.63 -15.77 9.56
N LEU A 34 8.28 -15.61 8.28
CA LEU A 34 8.86 -16.39 7.18
C LEU A 34 10.20 -15.84 6.69
N LYS A 35 10.47 -14.55 6.98
CA LYS A 35 11.72 -13.88 6.61
C LYS A 35 12.85 -14.32 7.56
N THR A 36 14.01 -14.61 6.98
CA THR A 36 15.21 -14.87 7.74
C THR A 36 15.71 -13.61 8.45
N GLU A 37 16.56 -13.77 9.47
CA GLU A 37 17.17 -12.62 10.16
C GLU A 37 18.06 -11.79 9.22
N GLU A 38 18.63 -12.41 8.18
CA GLU A 38 19.43 -11.74 7.15
C GLU A 38 18.53 -10.87 6.27
N GLU A 39 17.40 -11.41 5.79
CA GLU A 39 16.42 -10.65 4.98
C GLU A 39 15.80 -9.49 5.76
N LYS A 40 15.58 -9.65 7.07
CA LYS A 40 15.09 -8.56 7.92
C LYS A 40 16.11 -7.44 8.03
N LYS A 41 17.39 -7.76 8.25
CA LYS A 41 18.47 -6.77 8.32
C LYS A 41 18.68 -6.04 7.01
N GLU A 42 18.68 -6.76 5.88
CA GLU A 42 18.78 -6.13 4.56
C GLU A 42 17.59 -5.17 4.29
N ALA A 43 16.39 -5.54 4.72
CA ALA A 43 15.22 -4.68 4.60
C ALA A 43 15.33 -3.43 5.49
N GLU A 44 15.85 -3.56 6.72
CA GLU A 44 16.09 -2.44 7.61
C GLU A 44 17.20 -1.50 7.10
N GLU A 45 18.30 -2.04 6.59
CA GLU A 45 19.38 -1.26 5.99
C GLU A 45 18.89 -0.48 4.77
N LYS A 46 18.16 -1.12 3.86
CA LYS A 46 17.54 -0.46 2.71
C LYS A 46 16.53 0.61 3.13
N ALA A 47 15.74 0.35 4.17
CA ALA A 47 14.78 1.33 4.67
C ALA A 47 15.48 2.57 5.23
N GLU A 48 16.60 2.41 5.92
CA GLU A 48 17.38 3.55 6.43
C GLU A 48 18.06 4.32 5.28
N GLU A 49 18.64 3.63 4.28
CA GLU A 49 19.21 4.26 3.08
C GLU A 49 18.16 5.06 2.29
N MET A 50 16.93 4.54 2.20
CA MET A 50 15.84 5.15 1.44
C MET A 50 14.91 6.02 2.29
N LYS A 51 15.24 6.29 3.54
CA LYS A 51 14.43 7.09 4.46
C LYS A 51 14.08 8.48 3.92
N GLY A 52 15.01 9.11 3.22
CA GLY A 52 14.77 10.38 2.55
C GLY A 52 13.67 10.28 1.48
N LEU A 53 13.66 9.19 0.70
CA LEU A 53 12.63 8.92 -0.29
C LEU A 53 11.27 8.69 0.37
N LEU A 54 11.21 7.86 1.42
CA LEU A 54 9.96 7.55 2.12
C LEU A 54 9.34 8.82 2.71
N THR A 55 10.18 9.66 3.35
CA THR A 55 9.74 10.94 3.90
C THR A 55 9.24 11.87 2.79
N PHE A 56 9.97 12.01 1.69
CA PHE A 56 9.56 12.83 0.56
C PHE A 56 8.20 12.39 -0.03
N VAL A 57 8.03 11.09 -0.24
CA VAL A 57 6.78 10.53 -0.76
C VAL A 57 5.63 10.78 0.21
N LYS A 58 5.82 10.52 1.51
CA LYS A 58 4.80 10.78 2.54
C LYS A 58 4.41 12.25 2.59
N GLU A 59 5.37 13.17 2.57
CA GLU A 59 5.10 14.61 2.55
C GLU A 59 4.39 15.06 1.27
N SER A 60 4.75 14.46 0.12
CA SER A 60 4.13 14.77 -1.16
C SER A 60 2.67 14.32 -1.25
N LEU A 61 2.33 13.18 -0.63
CA LEU A 61 0.99 12.60 -0.63
C LEU A 61 0.13 13.09 0.54
N GLY A 62 0.73 13.62 1.61
CA GLY A 62 0.02 14.16 2.76
C GLY A 62 -0.93 13.13 3.40
N ASP A 63 -2.20 13.51 3.52
CA ASP A 63 -3.22 12.70 4.19
C ASP A 63 -3.79 11.55 3.33
N GLN A 64 -3.40 11.45 2.05
CA GLN A 64 -3.83 10.35 1.18
C GLN A 64 -3.34 8.99 1.68
N VAL A 65 -2.18 8.96 2.36
CA VAL A 65 -1.61 7.77 2.96
C VAL A 65 -1.22 8.05 4.41
N LYS A 66 -1.37 7.07 5.28
CA LYS A 66 -0.94 7.15 6.67
C LYS A 66 0.58 7.01 6.80
N GLU A 67 1.12 6.09 6.02
CA GLU A 67 2.53 5.72 6.05
C GLU A 67 3.01 5.30 4.67
N VAL A 68 4.32 5.40 4.43
CA VAL A 68 5.01 4.86 3.24
C VAL A 68 6.10 3.92 3.72
N LYS A 69 6.14 2.71 3.16
CA LYS A 69 7.10 1.65 3.52
C LYS A 69 7.79 1.09 2.29
N LEU A 70 8.91 0.40 2.49
CA LEU A 70 9.49 -0.46 1.45
C LEU A 70 8.96 -1.88 1.62
N SER A 71 8.73 -2.55 0.50
CA SER A 71 8.41 -3.96 0.46
C SER A 71 9.15 -4.62 -0.70
N ALA A 72 9.85 -5.72 -0.41
CA ALA A 72 10.51 -6.54 -1.42
C ALA A 72 9.56 -7.61 -2.01
N ASP A 73 8.39 -7.78 -1.38
CA ASP A 73 7.45 -8.87 -1.70
C ASP A 73 6.45 -8.51 -2.81
N LEU A 74 6.62 -7.35 -3.45
CA LEU A 74 5.71 -6.84 -4.49
C LEU A 74 5.93 -7.46 -5.88
N GLY A 75 6.89 -8.38 -6.01
CA GLY A 75 7.22 -9.02 -7.29
C GLY A 75 7.54 -8.00 -8.38
N SER A 76 6.76 -7.98 -9.46
CA SER A 76 6.95 -7.05 -10.59
C SER A 76 6.20 -5.71 -10.45
N HIS A 77 5.54 -5.47 -9.33
CA HIS A 77 4.77 -4.24 -9.14
C HIS A 77 5.62 -3.15 -8.47
N PRO A 78 5.50 -1.89 -8.91
CA PRO A 78 6.27 -0.77 -8.34
C PRO A 78 5.78 -0.35 -6.96
N ALA A 79 4.49 -0.48 -6.72
CA ALA A 79 3.83 -0.07 -5.49
C ALA A 79 2.58 -0.91 -5.22
N CYS A 80 2.18 -0.98 -3.97
CA CYS A 80 0.93 -1.58 -3.54
C CYS A 80 0.30 -0.73 -2.43
N MET A 81 -1.02 -0.82 -2.28
CA MET A 81 -1.74 -0.20 -1.15
C MET A 81 -2.18 -1.29 -0.18
N THR A 82 -1.82 -1.15 1.09
CA THR A 82 -2.22 -2.07 2.14
C THR A 82 -2.96 -1.34 3.27
N PRO A 83 -3.87 -2.01 3.98
CA PRO A 83 -4.55 -1.42 5.13
C PRO A 83 -3.58 -1.29 6.32
N ASP A 84 -3.79 -0.26 7.15
CA ASP A 84 -2.91 0.02 8.29
C ASP A 84 -3.15 -0.89 9.51
N SER A 85 -4.34 -1.44 9.66
CA SER A 85 -4.71 -2.33 10.77
C SER A 85 -6.08 -2.96 10.61
N GLY A 86 -6.22 -4.17 11.10
CA GLY A 86 -7.46 -4.85 11.51
C GLY A 86 -8.58 -5.05 10.50
N MET A 87 -8.85 -4.08 9.66
CA MET A 87 -9.92 -4.13 8.66
C MET A 87 -9.33 -4.10 7.26
N SER A 88 -9.70 -5.05 6.41
CA SER A 88 -9.33 -5.05 5.00
C SER A 88 -10.09 -3.97 4.20
N PHE A 89 -9.61 -3.65 3.00
CA PHE A 89 -10.34 -2.77 2.09
C PHE A 89 -11.66 -3.40 1.60
N GLU A 90 -11.72 -4.72 1.49
CA GLU A 90 -12.96 -5.43 1.14
C GLU A 90 -14.01 -5.28 2.24
N MET A 91 -13.60 -5.42 3.50
CA MET A 91 -14.46 -5.20 4.63
C MET A 91 -14.97 -3.74 4.68
N GLU A 92 -14.09 -2.75 4.41
CA GLU A 92 -14.48 -1.35 4.32
C GLU A 92 -15.54 -1.14 3.23
N LYS A 93 -15.32 -1.73 2.03
CA LYS A 93 -16.28 -1.67 0.92
C LYS A 93 -17.63 -2.29 1.30
N TYR A 94 -17.60 -3.46 1.96
CA TYR A 94 -18.82 -4.12 2.43
C TYR A 94 -19.58 -3.26 3.45
N MET A 95 -18.88 -2.73 4.45
CA MET A 95 -19.48 -1.90 5.49
C MET A 95 -20.09 -0.61 4.91
N LYS A 96 -19.43 0.02 3.94
CA LYS A 96 -19.96 1.20 3.22
C LYS A 96 -21.19 0.87 2.39
N LYS A 97 -21.27 -0.33 1.79
CA LYS A 97 -22.48 -0.78 1.07
C LYS A 97 -23.64 -1.02 2.03
N ALA A 98 -23.36 -1.63 3.20
CA ALA A 98 -24.39 -1.93 4.21
C ALA A 98 -24.87 -0.66 4.96
N ASN A 99 -23.98 0.27 5.20
CA ASN A 99 -24.27 1.54 5.85
C ASN A 99 -23.47 2.68 5.19
N PRO A 100 -24.08 3.48 4.30
CA PRO A 100 -23.40 4.59 3.62
C PRO A 100 -22.86 5.69 4.57
N GLU A 101 -23.38 5.77 5.80
CA GLU A 101 -22.89 6.68 6.84
C GLU A 101 -21.70 6.11 7.63
N PHE A 102 -21.21 4.93 7.27
CA PHE A 102 -20.05 4.33 7.91
C PHE A 102 -18.81 5.21 7.71
N ALA A 103 -18.34 5.80 8.80
CA ALA A 103 -17.37 6.90 8.81
C ALA A 103 -15.95 6.47 9.28
N PHE A 104 -15.64 5.18 9.29
CA PHE A 104 -14.31 4.72 9.70
C PHE A 104 -13.51 4.26 8.48
N PRO A 105 -12.83 5.20 7.78
CA PRO A 105 -11.98 4.82 6.66
C PRO A 105 -10.78 4.00 7.18
N VAL A 106 -10.47 2.93 6.49
CA VAL A 106 -9.25 2.16 6.74
C VAL A 106 -8.05 3.03 6.36
N GLY A 107 -7.08 3.15 7.26
CA GLY A 107 -5.84 3.85 6.96
C GLY A 107 -5.10 3.15 5.83
N ARG A 108 -4.47 3.93 4.97
CA ARG A 108 -3.78 3.46 3.76
C ARG A 108 -2.28 3.53 3.96
N ILE A 109 -1.60 2.43 3.75
CA ILE A 109 -0.13 2.34 3.71
C ILE A 109 0.27 2.14 2.26
N LEU A 110 1.16 2.99 1.75
CA LEU A 110 1.77 2.82 0.44
C LEU A 110 3.07 2.03 0.59
N GLU A 111 3.13 0.86 0.00
CA GLU A 111 4.34 0.04 -0.07
C GLU A 111 5.02 0.26 -1.43
N LEU A 112 6.33 0.51 -1.42
CA LEU A 112 7.13 0.75 -2.61
C LEU A 112 8.16 -0.38 -2.78
N ASN A 113 8.30 -0.85 -4.01
CA ASN A 113 9.32 -1.82 -4.39
C ASN A 113 10.64 -1.10 -4.71
N PRO A 114 11.68 -1.18 -3.85
CA PRO A 114 12.93 -0.46 -4.07
C PRO A 114 13.70 -0.92 -5.31
N GLU A 115 13.46 -2.15 -5.76
CA GLU A 115 14.15 -2.71 -6.92
C GLU A 115 13.47 -2.34 -8.27
N HIS A 116 12.25 -1.82 -8.21
CA HIS A 116 11.50 -1.49 -9.42
C HIS A 116 12.00 -0.19 -10.07
N GLU A 117 12.13 -0.20 -11.40
CA GLU A 117 12.65 0.94 -12.18
C GLU A 117 11.86 2.25 -11.99
N ALA A 118 10.54 2.17 -11.76
CA ALA A 118 9.73 3.35 -11.49
C ALA A 118 10.07 4.00 -10.13
N VAL A 119 10.42 3.20 -9.11
CA VAL A 119 10.85 3.72 -7.80
C VAL A 119 12.26 4.30 -7.88
N LYS A 120 13.16 3.66 -8.63
CA LYS A 120 14.50 4.21 -8.92
C LYS A 120 14.40 5.52 -9.71
N ALA A 121 13.48 5.61 -10.69
CA ALA A 121 13.22 6.85 -11.42
C ALA A 121 12.69 7.97 -10.51
N LEU A 122 11.78 7.63 -9.57
CA LEU A 122 11.31 8.58 -8.56
C LEU A 122 12.47 9.07 -7.67
N GLN A 123 13.32 8.17 -7.19
CA GLN A 123 14.49 8.52 -6.37
C GLN A 123 15.46 9.43 -7.12
N LYS A 124 15.71 9.17 -8.39
CA LYS A 124 16.53 10.03 -9.24
C LYS A 124 15.88 11.40 -9.45
N ALA A 125 14.60 11.43 -9.78
CA ALA A 125 13.86 12.67 -9.97
C ALA A 125 13.81 13.53 -8.70
N MET A 126 13.81 12.94 -7.51
CA MET A 126 13.84 13.67 -6.25
C MET A 126 15.04 14.63 -6.15
N THR A 127 16.19 14.27 -6.74
CA THR A 127 17.39 15.12 -6.74
C THR A 127 17.49 16.05 -7.97
N GLU A 128 16.98 15.63 -9.13
CA GLU A 128 17.11 16.36 -10.39
C GLU A 128 15.93 17.32 -10.63
N ASP A 129 14.70 16.90 -10.32
CA ASP A 129 13.45 17.65 -10.55
C ASP A 129 12.42 17.30 -9.48
N PRO A 130 12.42 17.95 -8.31
CA PRO A 130 11.50 17.67 -7.22
C PRO A 130 10.01 17.81 -7.59
N VAL A 131 9.69 18.63 -8.60
CA VAL A 131 8.30 18.78 -9.07
C VAL A 131 7.85 17.52 -9.80
N LYS A 132 8.69 17.01 -10.69
CA LYS A 132 8.45 15.75 -11.40
C LYS A 132 8.45 14.55 -10.44
N ALA A 133 9.28 14.59 -9.41
CA ALA A 133 9.29 13.56 -8.37
C ALA A 133 7.94 13.50 -7.61
N LYS A 134 7.32 14.63 -7.30
CA LYS A 134 5.96 14.68 -6.72
C LYS A 134 4.93 14.07 -7.66
N ASP A 135 5.03 14.38 -8.94
CA ASP A 135 4.15 13.79 -9.95
C ASP A 135 4.31 12.25 -10.00
N TYR A 136 5.54 11.73 -9.92
CA TYR A 136 5.79 10.28 -9.84
C TYR A 136 5.22 9.65 -8.58
N ALA A 137 5.43 10.28 -7.42
CA ALA A 137 4.87 9.80 -6.16
C ALA A 137 3.34 9.72 -6.22
N GLN A 138 2.70 10.76 -6.76
CA GLN A 138 1.24 10.79 -6.93
C GLN A 138 0.75 9.72 -7.92
N LEU A 139 1.47 9.52 -9.02
CA LEU A 139 1.14 8.48 -10.00
C LEU A 139 1.22 7.08 -9.38
N LEU A 140 2.29 6.77 -8.65
CA LEU A 140 2.45 5.48 -7.96
C LEU A 140 1.34 5.24 -6.93
N CYS A 141 0.93 6.30 -6.20
CA CYS A 141 -0.18 6.23 -5.26
C CYS A 141 -1.50 5.89 -5.98
N TYR A 142 -1.82 6.56 -7.07
CA TYR A 142 -3.02 6.27 -7.86
C TYR A 142 -3.01 4.84 -8.42
N GLN A 143 -1.87 4.39 -8.94
CA GLN A 143 -1.73 3.03 -9.45
C GLN A 143 -1.93 1.98 -8.34
N ALA A 144 -1.35 2.20 -7.16
CA ALA A 144 -1.53 1.33 -6.01
C ALA A 144 -3.00 1.30 -5.54
N GLN A 145 -3.71 2.44 -5.57
CA GLN A 145 -5.15 2.48 -5.28
C GLN A 145 -5.96 1.67 -6.28
N LEU A 146 -5.69 1.84 -7.59
CA LEU A 146 -6.38 1.09 -8.63
C LEU A 146 -6.14 -0.42 -8.53
N MET A 147 -4.91 -0.84 -8.22
CA MET A 147 -4.57 -2.25 -8.01
C MET A 147 -5.26 -2.86 -6.78
N ALA A 148 -5.50 -2.05 -5.75
CA ALA A 148 -6.27 -2.42 -4.56
C ALA A 148 -7.80 -2.27 -4.77
N GLU A 149 -8.23 -2.03 -6.01
CA GLU A 149 -9.64 -1.79 -6.36
C GLU A 149 -10.30 -0.68 -5.54
N LEU A 150 -9.51 0.29 -5.10
CA LEU A 150 -10.00 1.47 -4.41
C LEU A 150 -10.42 2.54 -5.43
N PRO A 151 -11.52 3.26 -5.18
CA PRO A 151 -11.93 4.36 -6.06
C PRO A 151 -10.88 5.48 -5.98
N LEU A 152 -10.63 6.12 -7.11
CA LEU A 152 -9.89 7.39 -7.13
C LEU A 152 -10.85 8.52 -6.80
N ASP A 153 -10.42 9.40 -5.90
CA ASP A 153 -11.22 10.58 -5.52
C ASP A 153 -11.37 11.55 -6.72
N ASP A 154 -10.31 11.67 -7.53
CA ASP A 154 -10.30 12.49 -8.75
C ASP A 154 -9.66 11.73 -9.93
N PRO A 155 -10.48 11.01 -10.74
CA PRO A 155 -9.99 10.32 -11.95
C PRO A 155 -9.48 11.27 -13.04
N TYR A 156 -9.95 12.53 -13.06
CA TYR A 156 -9.47 13.53 -14.03
C TYR A 156 -8.04 13.92 -13.73
N ALA A 157 -7.73 14.21 -12.46
CA ALA A 157 -6.36 14.52 -12.03
C ALA A 157 -5.39 13.38 -12.35
N TYR A 158 -5.82 12.11 -12.18
CA TYR A 158 -5.03 10.96 -12.62
C TYR A 158 -4.74 11.00 -14.12
N THR A 159 -5.76 11.23 -14.94
CA THR A 159 -5.62 11.27 -16.41
C THR A 159 -4.71 12.41 -16.84
N GLU A 160 -4.89 13.60 -16.28
CA GLU A 160 -4.03 14.76 -16.57
C GLU A 160 -2.58 14.50 -16.19
N LEU A 161 -2.33 13.87 -15.04
CA LEU A 161 -1.00 13.51 -14.57
C LEU A 161 -0.31 12.52 -15.51
N VAL A 162 -1.03 11.48 -15.94
CA VAL A 162 -0.51 10.52 -16.94
C VAL A 162 -0.13 11.24 -18.23
N CYS A 163 -1.02 12.09 -18.78
CA CYS A 163 -0.74 12.85 -19.99
C CYS A 163 0.43 13.83 -19.83
N LYS A 164 0.59 14.44 -18.65
CA LYS A 164 1.72 15.32 -18.32
C LYS A 164 3.05 14.58 -18.36
N LEU A 165 3.09 13.36 -17.83
CA LEU A 165 4.31 12.55 -17.73
C LEU A 165 4.67 11.83 -19.04
N MET A 166 3.78 11.80 -20.03
CA MET A 166 4.03 11.26 -21.38
C MET A 166 4.75 12.25 -22.31
N LYS A 167 5.01 13.47 -21.84
CA LYS A 167 5.76 14.52 -22.55
C LYS A 167 7.23 14.51 -22.15
#